data_c1773265eafbdadeb32a5d026d5fb1a3
#
_entry.id   c1773265eafbdadeb32a5d026d5fb1a3
#
_cell.length_a   1.000
_cell.length_b   1.000
_cell.length_c   1.000
_cell.angle_alpha   90.00
_cell.angle_beta   90.00
_cell.angle_gamma   90.00
#
_symmetry.space_group_name_H-M   'P 1'
#
loop_
_entity.id
_entity.type
_entity.pdbx_description
1 polymer ?
#
loop_
_entity_poly.entity_id
_entity_poly.type
_entity_poly.pdbx_seq_one_letter_code
_entity_poly.pdbx_strand_id
1 'polypeptide(L)'
;MPEFVVDGKAITRDGPAYVIAEIGHNHQGDVEKAKALIHAAQECGADAVKLQKRDNRRLYTRALYDSPYDNEHSFGATYGEHREALELSAAEWLELREFSREEGITLFGTVFDEESADFLAELGLPAFKIASADLVNTPLLRHVAGLGKPVFISTGGGTLEDVELAVETVLTVNSQLCLLQCTASYPCEVDELNLKVIETYRERFPDLVIGLSDHQSGIAMALVGYMLGARVLEKHFTLNHAWKGSDHAFSLMPEGLRRLVRDLRRVPDALGDGVKRPLPSEERPLEKMGKKLVAARDLPAGHVLGPGDIVARSPVDGGLPPYELDGLLGRRLGHPLVSDQDITFEDVEPVEELAARGVEQA
;
A
#
# COMPACT_ATOMS: atom_id res chain seq x y z
N MET A 1 -5.55 -7.71 20.57
CA MET A 1 -5.59 -8.14 19.16
C MET A 1 -4.42 -9.09 18.97
N PRO A 2 -4.59 -10.20 18.26
CA PRO A 2 -3.45 -11.09 18.02
C PRO A 2 -2.37 -10.29 17.25
N GLU A 3 -1.15 -10.36 17.76
CA GLU A 3 0.00 -9.74 17.12
C GLU A 3 0.68 -10.79 16.24
N PHE A 4 0.89 -10.46 14.97
CA PHE A 4 1.75 -11.23 14.09
C PHE A 4 3.15 -10.65 14.17
N VAL A 5 4.11 -11.41 14.75
CA VAL A 5 5.43 -10.88 15.07
C VAL A 5 6.51 -11.56 14.24
N VAL A 6 7.26 -10.80 13.47
CA VAL A 6 8.39 -11.30 12.66
C VAL A 6 9.65 -10.59 13.13
N ASP A 7 10.63 -11.37 13.57
CA ASP A 7 11.95 -10.86 14.00
C ASP A 7 11.84 -9.69 15.01
N GLY A 8 10.94 -9.86 16.00
CA GLY A 8 10.65 -8.85 17.01
C GLY A 8 9.81 -7.66 16.57
N LYS A 9 9.45 -7.56 15.29
CA LYS A 9 8.59 -6.52 14.76
C LYS A 9 7.13 -6.97 14.72
N ALA A 10 6.27 -6.30 15.48
CA ALA A 10 4.84 -6.55 15.46
C ALA A 10 4.20 -5.96 14.20
N ILE A 11 3.45 -6.76 13.48
CA ILE A 11 2.62 -6.38 12.34
C ILE A 11 1.18 -6.50 12.78
N THR A 12 0.46 -5.40 12.80
CA THR A 12 -0.93 -5.35 13.26
C THR A 12 -1.89 -5.09 12.12
N ARG A 13 -3.14 -5.47 12.30
CA ARG A 13 -4.20 -5.37 11.29
C ARG A 13 -4.39 -3.96 10.71
N ASP A 14 -4.14 -2.92 11.51
CA ASP A 14 -4.37 -1.51 11.13
C ASP A 14 -3.09 -0.68 11.27
N GLY A 15 -1.94 -1.35 11.42
CA GLY A 15 -0.63 -0.73 11.55
C GLY A 15 -0.02 -0.25 10.22
N PRO A 16 1.25 0.15 10.27
CA PRO A 16 2.01 0.51 9.08
C PRO A 16 2.25 -0.71 8.18
N ALA A 17 2.57 -0.44 6.92
CA ALA A 17 2.92 -1.49 5.97
C ALA A 17 4.25 -2.17 6.35
N TYR A 18 4.29 -3.50 6.21
CA TYR A 18 5.48 -4.32 6.24
C TYR A 18 5.82 -4.75 4.80
N VAL A 19 6.95 -4.29 4.28
CA VAL A 19 7.32 -4.48 2.87
C VAL A 19 8.36 -5.58 2.75
N ILE A 20 8.04 -6.61 1.97
CA ILE A 20 8.91 -7.74 1.65
C ILE A 20 9.42 -7.58 0.22
N ALA A 21 10.74 -7.51 0.07
CA ALA A 21 11.38 -7.62 -1.22
C ALA A 21 11.62 -9.11 -1.53
N GLU A 22 10.81 -9.68 -2.43
CA GLU A 22 10.98 -11.06 -2.92
C GLU A 22 12.13 -11.10 -3.91
N ILE A 23 13.28 -11.55 -3.45
CA ILE A 23 14.44 -11.83 -4.30
C ILE A 23 14.20 -13.12 -5.11
N GLY A 24 13.49 -14.07 -4.50
CA GLY A 24 13.18 -15.33 -5.15
C GLY A 24 14.44 -16.04 -5.66
N HIS A 25 14.50 -16.26 -6.97
CA HIS A 25 15.68 -16.78 -7.69
C HIS A 25 16.43 -15.70 -8.50
N ASN A 26 16.13 -14.43 -8.32
CA ASN A 26 16.79 -13.33 -9.04
C ASN A 26 18.29 -13.22 -8.74
N HIS A 27 18.78 -13.92 -7.73
CA HIS A 27 20.21 -14.11 -7.46
C HIS A 27 20.88 -15.10 -8.42
N GLN A 28 20.14 -15.89 -9.20
CA GLN A 28 20.64 -16.82 -10.23
C GLN A 28 21.65 -17.90 -9.70
N GLY A 29 21.51 -18.35 -8.46
CA GLY A 29 22.44 -19.27 -7.80
C GLY A 29 23.78 -18.65 -7.38
N ASP A 30 23.88 -17.32 -7.37
CA ASP A 30 25.11 -16.57 -7.06
C ASP A 30 24.93 -15.83 -5.72
N VAL A 31 25.72 -16.20 -4.71
CA VAL A 31 25.66 -15.63 -3.37
C VAL A 31 26.00 -14.14 -3.34
N GLU A 32 26.95 -13.69 -4.17
CA GLU A 32 27.32 -12.28 -4.22
C GLU A 32 26.20 -11.42 -4.83
N LYS A 33 25.48 -11.95 -5.84
CA LYS A 33 24.27 -11.29 -6.33
C LYS A 33 23.15 -11.25 -5.27
N ALA A 34 23.00 -12.33 -4.51
CA ALA A 34 22.03 -12.36 -3.41
C ALA A 34 22.35 -11.28 -2.37
N LYS A 35 23.62 -11.14 -1.96
CA LYS A 35 24.07 -10.06 -1.07
C LYS A 35 23.82 -8.66 -1.65
N ALA A 36 24.12 -8.45 -2.93
CA ALA A 36 23.88 -7.18 -3.60
C ALA A 36 22.38 -6.83 -3.64
N LEU A 37 21.51 -7.84 -3.84
CA LEU A 37 20.05 -7.67 -3.79
C LEU A 37 19.56 -7.36 -2.36
N ILE A 38 20.08 -8.05 -1.35
CA ILE A 38 19.75 -7.82 0.06
C ILE A 38 20.15 -6.39 0.47
N HIS A 39 21.37 -5.99 0.20
CA HIS A 39 21.86 -4.64 0.48
C HIS A 39 20.99 -3.56 -0.19
N ALA A 40 20.71 -3.71 -1.48
CA ALA A 40 19.88 -2.75 -2.21
C ALA A 40 18.43 -2.69 -1.70
N ALA A 41 17.84 -3.81 -1.26
CA ALA A 41 16.52 -3.83 -0.65
C ALA A 41 16.51 -3.10 0.70
N GLN A 42 17.55 -3.30 1.51
CA GLN A 42 17.74 -2.59 2.77
C GLN A 42 17.86 -1.08 2.56
N GLU A 43 18.69 -0.63 1.61
CA GLU A 43 18.82 0.79 1.28
C GLU A 43 17.52 1.41 0.73
N CYS A 44 16.65 0.62 0.11
CA CYS A 44 15.32 1.05 -0.28
C CYS A 44 14.35 1.15 0.89
N GLY A 45 14.72 0.62 2.05
CA GLY A 45 13.95 0.65 3.28
C GLY A 45 12.90 -0.46 3.37
N ALA A 46 13.06 -1.58 2.66
CA ALA A 46 12.27 -2.78 2.86
C ALA A 46 12.41 -3.31 4.29
N ASP A 47 11.35 -3.93 4.82
CA ASP A 47 11.37 -4.51 6.15
C ASP A 47 12.00 -5.89 6.16
N ALA A 48 11.88 -6.62 5.04
CA ALA A 48 12.45 -7.94 4.89
C ALA A 48 12.81 -8.24 3.43
N VAL A 49 13.71 -9.21 3.27
CA VAL A 49 14.00 -9.89 2.01
C VAL A 49 13.60 -11.35 2.11
N LYS A 50 13.16 -11.91 1.00
CA LYS A 50 12.75 -13.30 0.93
C LYS A 50 13.40 -14.01 -0.25
N LEU A 51 13.94 -15.20 0.02
CA LEU A 51 14.48 -16.12 -0.98
C LEU A 51 13.59 -17.37 -1.03
N GLN A 52 13.98 -18.35 -1.83
CA GLN A 52 13.27 -19.60 -2.00
C GLN A 52 14.22 -20.76 -1.74
N LYS A 53 13.73 -21.82 -1.07
CA LYS A 53 14.48 -23.03 -0.77
C LYS A 53 13.70 -24.26 -1.16
N ARG A 54 14.36 -25.17 -1.89
CA ARG A 54 13.80 -26.45 -2.35
C ARG A 54 14.80 -27.57 -2.20
N ASP A 55 14.30 -28.76 -1.91
CA ASP A 55 14.97 -30.01 -2.29
C ASP A 55 14.36 -30.50 -3.61
N ASN A 56 14.98 -30.14 -4.72
CA ASN A 56 14.42 -30.36 -6.06
C ASN A 56 14.21 -31.84 -6.37
N ARG A 57 15.02 -32.75 -5.79
CA ARG A 57 14.89 -34.18 -6.03
C ARG A 57 13.72 -34.80 -5.29
N ARG A 58 13.31 -34.24 -4.17
CA ARG A 58 12.14 -34.67 -3.40
C ARG A 58 10.87 -33.99 -3.89
N LEU A 59 10.98 -32.73 -4.26
CA LEU A 59 9.83 -31.93 -4.69
C LEU A 59 9.26 -32.40 -6.02
N TYR A 60 10.12 -32.74 -6.98
CA TYR A 60 9.68 -33.06 -8.34
C TYR A 60 9.63 -34.58 -8.58
N THR A 61 8.58 -35.03 -9.29
CA THR A 61 8.60 -36.38 -9.84
C THR A 61 9.78 -36.54 -10.79
N ARG A 62 10.31 -37.77 -10.90
CA ARG A 62 11.42 -38.06 -11.80
C ARG A 62 11.13 -37.62 -13.25
N ALA A 63 9.89 -37.85 -13.71
CA ALA A 63 9.46 -37.47 -15.05
C ALA A 63 9.56 -35.94 -15.30
N LEU A 64 9.16 -35.12 -14.32
CA LEU A 64 9.27 -33.66 -14.42
C LEU A 64 10.74 -33.22 -14.27
N TYR A 65 11.47 -33.77 -13.32
CA TYR A 65 12.86 -33.44 -13.08
C TYR A 65 13.74 -33.68 -14.33
N ASP A 66 13.54 -34.81 -15.01
CA ASP A 66 14.28 -35.23 -16.20
C ASP A 66 13.68 -34.64 -17.51
N SER A 67 12.56 -33.89 -17.43
CA SER A 67 11.94 -33.31 -18.63
C SER A 67 12.82 -32.23 -19.27
N PRO A 68 12.91 -32.15 -20.60
CA PRO A 68 13.66 -31.09 -21.28
C PRO A 68 13.12 -29.70 -20.89
N TYR A 69 14.03 -28.77 -20.62
CA TYR A 69 13.72 -27.39 -20.30
C TYR A 69 14.56 -26.46 -21.13
N ASP A 70 14.08 -26.15 -22.35
CA ASP A 70 14.81 -25.34 -23.33
C ASP A 70 14.01 -24.07 -23.66
N ASN A 71 14.39 -22.97 -23.02
CA ASN A 71 13.88 -21.63 -23.28
C ASN A 71 14.94 -20.59 -22.87
N GLU A 72 14.69 -19.32 -23.16
CA GLU A 72 15.62 -18.22 -22.89
C GLU A 72 16.00 -18.07 -21.41
N HIS A 73 15.19 -18.56 -20.48
CA HIS A 73 15.40 -18.49 -19.04
C HIS A 73 16.06 -19.75 -18.45
N SER A 74 16.36 -20.77 -19.28
CA SER A 74 16.86 -22.05 -18.82
C SER A 74 18.33 -21.97 -18.34
N PHE A 75 18.61 -22.48 -17.14
CA PHE A 75 19.95 -22.63 -16.55
C PHE A 75 20.48 -24.08 -16.63
N GLY A 76 19.76 -24.99 -17.29
CA GLY A 76 20.12 -26.40 -17.46
C GLY A 76 19.38 -27.01 -18.64
N ALA A 77 19.78 -28.21 -19.06
CA ALA A 77 19.13 -28.92 -20.17
C ALA A 77 17.80 -29.55 -19.77
N THR A 78 17.64 -29.89 -18.47
CA THR A 78 16.40 -30.41 -17.90
C THR A 78 15.82 -29.42 -16.88
N TYR A 79 14.54 -29.61 -16.52
CA TYR A 79 13.90 -28.81 -15.50
C TYR A 79 14.59 -28.95 -14.14
N GLY A 80 15.02 -30.18 -13.79
CA GLY A 80 15.78 -30.42 -12.58
C GLY A 80 17.12 -29.71 -12.56
N GLU A 81 17.92 -29.82 -13.63
CA GLU A 81 19.19 -29.10 -13.74
C GLU A 81 19.03 -27.58 -13.66
N HIS A 82 17.98 -27.05 -14.32
CA HIS A 82 17.65 -25.63 -14.21
C HIS A 82 17.39 -25.21 -12.75
N ARG A 83 16.61 -26.02 -12.01
CA ARG A 83 16.29 -25.71 -10.60
C ARG A 83 17.51 -25.86 -9.69
N GLU A 84 18.33 -26.89 -9.89
CA GLU A 84 19.57 -27.08 -9.12
C GLU A 84 20.57 -25.92 -9.31
N ALA A 85 20.67 -25.40 -10.54
CA ALA A 85 21.54 -24.25 -10.83
C ALA A 85 21.12 -22.95 -10.12
N LEU A 86 19.89 -22.87 -9.65
CA LEU A 86 19.33 -21.71 -8.94
C LEU A 86 19.33 -21.88 -7.41
N GLU A 87 19.65 -23.09 -6.90
CA GLU A 87 19.70 -23.32 -5.46
C GLU A 87 21.01 -22.83 -4.84
N LEU A 88 20.91 -22.28 -3.64
CA LEU A 88 22.04 -21.93 -2.80
C LEU A 88 22.37 -23.09 -1.86
N SER A 89 23.66 -23.35 -1.65
CA SER A 89 24.15 -24.34 -0.70
C SER A 89 23.86 -23.92 0.76
N ALA A 90 23.97 -24.88 1.68
CA ALA A 90 23.79 -24.61 3.10
C ALA A 90 24.82 -23.58 3.65
N ALA A 91 26.05 -23.60 3.12
CA ALA A 91 27.07 -22.62 3.50
C ALA A 91 26.71 -21.19 3.03
N GLU A 92 26.19 -21.05 1.82
CA GLU A 92 25.76 -19.76 1.27
C GLU A 92 24.54 -19.23 2.00
N TRP A 93 23.58 -20.08 2.39
CA TRP A 93 22.43 -19.66 3.22
C TRP A 93 22.89 -19.15 4.60
N LEU A 94 23.87 -19.81 5.21
CA LEU A 94 24.45 -19.35 6.47
C LEU A 94 25.12 -17.98 6.30
N GLU A 95 25.87 -17.81 5.22
CA GLU A 95 26.53 -16.55 4.87
C GLU A 95 25.51 -15.42 4.64
N LEU A 96 24.43 -15.68 3.91
CA LEU A 96 23.38 -14.70 3.69
C LEU A 96 22.62 -14.34 4.97
N ARG A 97 22.42 -15.30 5.88
CA ARG A 97 21.82 -15.02 7.19
C ARG A 97 22.67 -14.04 8.00
N GLU A 98 23.99 -14.28 8.09
CA GLU A 98 24.90 -13.39 8.79
C GLU A 98 24.96 -12.01 8.11
N PHE A 99 25.07 -11.99 6.78
CA PHE A 99 25.07 -10.75 6.02
C PHE A 99 23.79 -9.93 6.23
N SER A 100 22.60 -10.55 6.17
CA SER A 100 21.33 -9.86 6.41
C SER A 100 21.24 -9.30 7.82
N ARG A 101 21.78 -10.02 8.80
CA ARG A 101 21.84 -9.56 10.20
C ARG A 101 22.76 -8.35 10.36
N GLU A 102 23.88 -8.31 9.65
CA GLU A 102 24.81 -7.17 9.63
C GLU A 102 24.20 -5.96 8.94
N GLU A 103 23.46 -6.18 7.85
CA GLU A 103 22.71 -5.12 7.15
C GLU A 103 21.48 -4.64 7.92
N GLY A 104 21.05 -5.35 8.96
CA GLY A 104 19.87 -5.00 9.76
C GLY A 104 18.54 -5.19 9.05
N ILE A 105 18.44 -6.17 8.14
CA ILE A 105 17.22 -6.53 7.43
C ILE A 105 16.82 -7.97 7.72
N THR A 106 15.53 -8.21 7.93
CA THR A 106 15.01 -9.57 8.16
C THR A 106 15.15 -10.42 6.90
N LEU A 107 15.75 -11.61 7.03
CA LEU A 107 15.79 -12.64 5.98
C LEU A 107 14.91 -13.82 6.37
N PHE A 108 14.07 -14.28 5.45
CA PHE A 108 13.34 -15.54 5.57
C PHE A 108 13.17 -16.21 4.21
N GLY A 109 12.52 -17.39 4.18
CA GLY A 109 12.43 -18.17 2.95
C GLY A 109 11.03 -18.69 2.63
N THR A 110 10.74 -18.82 1.33
CA THR A 110 9.66 -19.68 0.84
C THR A 110 10.17 -21.11 0.86
N VAL A 111 9.40 -22.02 1.47
CA VAL A 111 9.67 -23.45 1.50
C VAL A 111 8.65 -24.18 0.66
N PHE A 112 9.10 -25.24 -0.05
CA PHE A 112 8.26 -26.04 -0.94
C PHE A 112 8.21 -27.50 -0.54
N ASP A 113 8.99 -27.88 0.47
CA ASP A 113 9.10 -29.23 1.03
C ASP A 113 9.46 -29.15 2.52
N GLU A 114 9.25 -30.26 3.23
CA GLU A 114 9.48 -30.37 4.67
C GLU A 114 10.97 -30.22 5.03
N GLU A 115 11.85 -30.82 4.23
CA GLU A 115 13.32 -30.77 4.45
C GLU A 115 13.85 -29.36 4.31
N SER A 116 13.34 -28.59 3.34
CA SER A 116 13.66 -27.17 3.18
C SER A 116 13.17 -26.34 4.39
N ALA A 117 12.00 -26.67 4.93
CA ALA A 117 11.47 -26.01 6.12
C ALA A 117 12.32 -26.30 7.36
N ASP A 118 12.69 -27.58 7.55
CA ASP A 118 13.56 -28.00 8.67
C ASP A 118 14.94 -27.34 8.56
N PHE A 119 15.53 -27.32 7.38
CA PHE A 119 16.81 -26.66 7.14
C PHE A 119 16.77 -25.16 7.50
N LEU A 120 15.74 -24.42 7.06
CA LEU A 120 15.62 -22.99 7.38
C LEU A 120 15.27 -22.76 8.88
N ALA A 121 14.58 -23.71 9.53
CA ALA A 121 14.33 -23.69 10.96
C ALA A 121 15.64 -23.88 11.77
N GLU A 122 16.44 -24.88 11.39
CA GLU A 122 17.78 -25.15 11.98
C GLU A 122 18.73 -23.97 11.77
N LEU A 123 18.65 -23.32 10.61
CA LEU A 123 19.38 -22.07 10.32
C LEU A 123 18.92 -20.92 11.21
N GLY A 124 17.76 -21.04 11.90
CA GLY A 124 17.23 -20.05 12.83
C GLY A 124 16.54 -18.87 12.15
N LEU A 125 16.05 -19.01 10.91
CA LEU A 125 15.29 -17.95 10.24
C LEU A 125 13.99 -17.63 10.99
N PRO A 126 13.56 -16.35 11.00
CA PRO A 126 12.49 -15.90 11.89
C PRO A 126 11.07 -16.22 11.40
N ALA A 127 10.87 -16.58 10.13
CA ALA A 127 9.55 -16.82 9.54
C ALA A 127 9.64 -17.76 8.34
N PHE A 128 8.46 -18.26 7.90
CA PHE A 128 8.31 -19.09 6.71
C PHE A 128 7.26 -18.49 5.77
N LYS A 129 7.45 -18.72 4.47
CA LYS A 129 6.47 -18.43 3.44
C LYS A 129 6.04 -19.73 2.76
N ILE A 130 4.75 -19.88 2.58
CA ILE A 130 4.12 -20.92 1.75
C ILE A 130 3.68 -20.26 0.44
N ALA A 131 4.14 -20.80 -0.68
CA ALA A 131 3.77 -20.34 -2.01
C ALA A 131 2.32 -20.71 -2.34
N SER A 132 1.72 -20.00 -3.30
CA SER A 132 0.35 -20.28 -3.78
C SER A 132 0.17 -21.72 -4.25
N ALA A 133 1.19 -22.32 -4.87
CA ALA A 133 1.14 -23.71 -5.33
C ALA A 133 0.95 -24.73 -4.21
N ASP A 134 1.30 -24.37 -2.97
CA ASP A 134 1.20 -25.22 -1.78
C ASP A 134 0.02 -24.86 -0.87
N LEU A 135 -0.91 -24.02 -1.34
CA LEU A 135 -2.07 -23.60 -0.54
C LEU A 135 -2.87 -24.77 0.01
N VAL A 136 -3.06 -25.81 -0.80
CA VAL A 136 -3.80 -27.02 -0.42
C VAL A 136 -2.91 -28.18 0.02
N ASN A 137 -1.60 -27.96 0.15
CA ASN A 137 -0.62 -28.95 0.62
C ASN A 137 -0.68 -29.04 2.15
N THR A 138 -1.79 -29.58 2.68
CA THR A 138 -2.03 -29.65 4.12
C THR A 138 -0.95 -30.41 4.93
N PRO A 139 -0.23 -31.43 4.40
CA PRO A 139 0.93 -32.00 5.07
C PRO A 139 2.02 -30.96 5.33
N LEU A 140 2.46 -30.24 4.30
CA LEU A 140 3.48 -29.19 4.42
C LEU A 140 3.01 -28.05 5.36
N LEU A 141 1.73 -27.63 5.24
CA LEU A 141 1.17 -26.59 6.10
C LEU A 141 1.25 -26.98 7.60
N ARG A 142 0.89 -28.23 7.94
CA ARG A 142 0.99 -28.74 9.34
C ARG A 142 2.43 -28.80 9.81
N HIS A 143 3.33 -29.30 8.95
CA HIS A 143 4.75 -29.40 9.28
C HIS A 143 5.34 -28.03 9.59
N VAL A 144 5.18 -27.06 8.69
CA VAL A 144 5.68 -25.69 8.85
C VAL A 144 5.04 -24.99 10.05
N ALA A 145 3.74 -25.16 10.27
CA ALA A 145 3.06 -24.63 11.46
C ALA A 145 3.64 -25.21 12.76
N GLY A 146 3.99 -26.51 12.74
CA GLY A 146 4.60 -27.22 13.88
C GLY A 146 5.98 -26.69 14.28
N LEU A 147 6.69 -25.99 13.40
CA LEU A 147 7.97 -25.34 13.71
C LEU A 147 7.81 -24.09 14.60
N GLY A 148 6.58 -23.62 14.83
CA GLY A 148 6.26 -22.56 15.80
C GLY A 148 6.74 -21.16 15.42
N LYS A 149 7.10 -20.93 14.17
CA LYS A 149 7.49 -19.61 13.64
C LYS A 149 6.32 -18.96 12.90
N PRO A 150 6.32 -17.61 12.71
CA PRO A 150 5.36 -16.91 11.86
C PRO A 150 5.30 -17.50 10.45
N VAL A 151 4.09 -17.67 9.92
CA VAL A 151 3.84 -18.23 8.59
C VAL A 151 3.09 -17.23 7.73
N PHE A 152 3.59 -16.95 6.55
CA PHE A 152 2.90 -16.22 5.50
C PHE A 152 2.37 -17.21 4.46
N ILE A 153 1.13 -17.11 4.04
CA ILE A 153 0.54 -17.95 2.98
C ILE A 153 0.03 -17.08 1.84
N SER A 154 0.49 -17.34 0.62
CA SER A 154 -0.12 -16.78 -0.60
C SER A 154 -1.23 -17.68 -1.11
N THR A 155 -2.29 -17.06 -1.64
CA THR A 155 -3.57 -17.74 -1.94
C THR A 155 -3.88 -17.82 -3.44
N GLY A 156 -2.91 -17.53 -4.30
CA GLY A 156 -3.11 -17.54 -5.75
C GLY A 156 -3.55 -18.89 -6.29
N GLY A 157 -4.54 -18.88 -7.20
CA GLY A 157 -5.10 -20.08 -7.83
C GLY A 157 -6.06 -20.90 -6.96
N GLY A 158 -6.24 -20.54 -5.67
CA GLY A 158 -7.17 -21.22 -4.76
C GLY A 158 -8.55 -20.59 -4.72
N THR A 159 -9.54 -21.37 -4.32
CA THR A 159 -10.90 -20.92 -3.96
C THR A 159 -10.92 -20.41 -2.52
N LEU A 160 -12.01 -19.78 -2.08
CA LEU A 160 -12.15 -19.36 -0.68
C LEU A 160 -12.17 -20.60 0.25
N GLU A 161 -12.76 -21.69 -0.17
CA GLU A 161 -12.79 -22.96 0.58
C GLU A 161 -11.38 -23.53 0.76
N ASP A 162 -10.51 -23.43 -0.26
CA ASP A 162 -9.10 -23.83 -0.15
C ASP A 162 -8.34 -22.95 0.85
N VAL A 163 -8.62 -21.66 0.85
CA VAL A 163 -8.04 -20.71 1.83
C VAL A 163 -8.53 -21.03 3.25
N GLU A 164 -9.82 -21.30 3.44
CA GLU A 164 -10.38 -21.69 4.74
C GLU A 164 -9.73 -22.98 5.26
N LEU A 165 -9.54 -23.98 4.39
CA LEU A 165 -8.85 -25.23 4.73
C LEU A 165 -7.40 -24.97 5.17
N ALA A 166 -6.68 -24.13 4.45
CA ALA A 166 -5.29 -23.78 4.79
C ALA A 166 -5.22 -23.05 6.14
N VAL A 167 -6.11 -22.08 6.36
CA VAL A 167 -6.19 -21.32 7.62
C VAL A 167 -6.50 -22.25 8.79
N GLU A 168 -7.52 -23.08 8.68
CA GLU A 168 -7.88 -24.06 9.71
C GLU A 168 -6.71 -24.99 10.01
N THR A 169 -6.06 -25.51 8.96
CA THR A 169 -4.91 -26.42 9.09
C THR A 169 -3.79 -25.78 9.91
N VAL A 170 -3.44 -24.51 9.63
CA VAL A 170 -2.35 -23.83 10.34
C VAL A 170 -2.78 -23.41 11.74
N LEU A 171 -3.96 -22.81 11.90
CA LEU A 171 -4.42 -22.28 13.19
C LEU A 171 -4.66 -23.34 14.27
N THR A 172 -4.86 -24.61 13.88
CA THR A 172 -4.92 -25.73 14.85
C THR A 172 -3.58 -25.94 15.58
N VAL A 173 -2.47 -25.46 15.03
CA VAL A 173 -1.11 -25.68 15.52
C VAL A 173 -0.40 -24.35 15.88
N ASN A 174 -0.62 -23.30 15.08
CA ASN A 174 0.14 -22.05 15.15
C ASN A 174 -0.76 -20.84 14.90
N SER A 175 -0.86 -19.94 15.87
CA SER A 175 -1.64 -18.71 15.76
C SER A 175 -0.94 -17.59 14.97
N GLN A 176 0.35 -17.72 14.65
CA GLN A 176 1.15 -16.74 13.94
C GLN A 176 0.98 -16.94 12.42
N LEU A 177 -0.15 -16.51 11.88
CA LEU A 177 -0.52 -16.64 10.46
C LEU A 177 -0.84 -15.28 9.84
N CYS A 178 -0.29 -15.03 8.65
CA CYS A 178 -0.62 -13.90 7.77
C CYS A 178 -1.06 -14.44 6.40
N LEU A 179 -2.22 -14.00 5.91
CA LEU A 179 -2.72 -14.35 4.59
C LEU A 179 -2.39 -13.26 3.58
N LEU A 180 -1.87 -13.66 2.42
CA LEU A 180 -1.58 -12.75 1.32
C LEU A 180 -2.52 -13.04 0.15
N GLN A 181 -3.41 -12.09 -0.19
CA GLN A 181 -4.06 -12.12 -1.50
C GLN A 181 -2.98 -12.17 -2.57
N CYS A 182 -3.19 -13.01 -3.57
CA CYS A 182 -2.22 -13.23 -4.63
C CYS A 182 -2.94 -13.72 -5.89
N THR A 183 -2.47 -13.27 -7.05
CA THR A 183 -2.78 -13.87 -8.34
C THR A 183 -1.49 -14.49 -8.86
N ALA A 184 -1.48 -15.81 -9.05
CA ALA A 184 -0.30 -16.59 -9.42
C ALA A 184 -0.06 -16.56 -10.95
N SER A 185 -0.01 -15.36 -11.52
CA SER A 185 0.35 -15.06 -12.91
C SER A 185 1.59 -14.15 -12.92
N TYR A 186 2.53 -14.36 -13.86
CA TYR A 186 3.86 -13.73 -13.84
C TYR A 186 4.26 -13.20 -15.23
N PRO A 187 3.99 -11.91 -15.56
CA PRO A 187 3.29 -10.91 -14.75
C PRO A 187 1.79 -11.18 -14.65
N CYS A 188 1.16 -10.53 -13.65
CA CYS A 188 -0.27 -10.50 -13.51
C CYS A 188 -0.86 -9.28 -14.22
N GLU A 189 -1.93 -9.45 -14.98
CA GLU A 189 -2.67 -8.34 -15.58
C GLU A 189 -3.54 -7.63 -14.53
N VAL A 190 -3.82 -6.35 -14.76
CA VAL A 190 -4.49 -5.50 -13.77
C VAL A 190 -5.92 -5.98 -13.45
N ASP A 191 -6.65 -6.47 -14.43
CA ASP A 191 -8.02 -6.99 -14.31
C ASP A 191 -8.10 -8.37 -13.62
N GLU A 192 -6.97 -9.06 -13.48
CA GLU A 192 -6.85 -10.34 -12.77
C GLU A 192 -6.54 -10.19 -11.28
N LEU A 193 -6.15 -9.00 -10.81
CA LEU A 193 -5.69 -8.77 -9.42
C LEU A 193 -6.75 -9.01 -8.36
N ASN A 194 -7.99 -8.70 -8.64
CA ASN A 194 -9.13 -8.83 -7.73
C ASN A 194 -8.83 -8.35 -6.29
N LEU A 195 -8.30 -7.15 -6.15
CA LEU A 195 -7.82 -6.62 -4.86
C LEU A 195 -8.91 -6.56 -3.77
N LYS A 196 -10.19 -6.54 -4.15
CA LYS A 196 -11.30 -6.60 -3.18
C LYS A 196 -11.31 -7.87 -2.32
N VAL A 197 -10.63 -8.94 -2.74
CA VAL A 197 -10.44 -10.15 -1.93
C VAL A 197 -9.74 -9.83 -0.60
N ILE A 198 -8.93 -8.77 -0.54
CA ILE A 198 -8.31 -8.28 0.72
C ILE A 198 -9.41 -7.92 1.74
N GLU A 199 -10.47 -7.23 1.31
CA GLU A 199 -11.61 -6.89 2.18
C GLU A 199 -12.36 -8.16 2.60
N THR A 200 -12.62 -9.08 1.66
CA THR A 200 -13.23 -10.39 1.95
C THR A 200 -12.43 -11.16 3.02
N TYR A 201 -11.11 -11.21 2.91
CA TYR A 201 -10.27 -11.86 3.91
C TYR A 201 -10.29 -11.14 5.26
N ARG A 202 -10.31 -9.81 5.26
CA ARG A 202 -10.42 -9.03 6.50
C ARG A 202 -11.75 -9.28 7.23
N GLU A 203 -12.82 -9.47 6.49
CA GLU A 203 -14.13 -9.80 7.05
C GLU A 203 -14.20 -11.25 7.54
N ARG A 204 -13.69 -12.18 6.72
CA ARG A 204 -13.76 -13.63 6.99
C ARG A 204 -12.80 -14.06 8.10
N PHE A 205 -11.64 -13.44 8.20
CA PHE A 205 -10.57 -13.75 9.15
C PHE A 205 -10.19 -12.51 9.99
N PRO A 206 -11.09 -12.04 10.88
CA PRO A 206 -10.91 -10.77 11.59
C PRO A 206 -9.69 -10.76 12.54
N ASP A 207 -9.21 -11.91 12.92
CA ASP A 207 -8.06 -12.07 13.81
C ASP A 207 -6.71 -12.22 13.08
N LEU A 208 -6.71 -12.27 11.75
CA LEU A 208 -5.49 -12.40 10.98
C LEU A 208 -5.02 -11.06 10.41
N VAL A 209 -3.71 -10.94 10.24
CA VAL A 209 -3.11 -9.92 9.39
C VAL A 209 -3.27 -10.34 7.93
N ILE A 210 -3.79 -9.43 7.11
CA ILE A 210 -3.96 -9.64 5.68
C ILE A 210 -2.91 -8.83 4.91
N GLY A 211 -2.39 -9.42 3.85
CA GLY A 211 -1.41 -8.79 2.97
C GLY A 211 -1.73 -9.01 1.49
N LEU A 212 -0.79 -8.60 0.65
CA LEU A 212 -0.82 -8.75 -0.80
C LEU A 212 0.55 -9.23 -1.28
N SER A 213 0.58 -10.34 -2.02
CA SER A 213 1.72 -10.79 -2.82
C SER A 213 1.42 -10.43 -4.28
N ASP A 214 2.10 -9.39 -4.79
CA ASP A 214 1.73 -8.69 -6.02
C ASP A 214 2.74 -8.94 -7.14
N HIS A 215 2.28 -9.57 -8.22
CA HIS A 215 3.07 -9.87 -9.42
C HIS A 215 2.79 -8.91 -10.59
N GLN A 216 1.98 -7.88 -10.37
CA GLN A 216 1.74 -6.84 -11.36
C GLN A 216 2.95 -5.90 -11.45
N SER A 217 3.29 -5.45 -12.64
CA SER A 217 4.38 -4.48 -12.84
C SER A 217 4.02 -3.11 -12.25
N GLY A 218 4.96 -2.51 -11.50
CA GLY A 218 4.77 -1.18 -10.90
C GLY A 218 4.36 -1.21 -9.42
N ILE A 219 3.99 -0.05 -8.88
CA ILE A 219 3.79 0.16 -7.43
C ILE A 219 2.35 0.57 -7.07
N ALA A 220 1.56 1.02 -8.03
CA ALA A 220 0.26 1.64 -7.75
C ALA A 220 -0.74 0.65 -7.11
N MET A 221 -0.78 -0.59 -7.59
CA MET A 221 -1.72 -1.59 -7.09
C MET A 221 -1.37 -2.06 -5.66
N ALA A 222 -0.10 -2.07 -5.29
CA ALA A 222 0.31 -2.31 -3.90
C ALA A 222 -0.20 -1.22 -2.95
N LEU A 223 -0.19 0.07 -3.36
CA LEU A 223 -0.80 1.16 -2.59
C LEU A 223 -2.33 0.98 -2.46
N VAL A 224 -3.01 0.58 -3.53
CA VAL A 224 -4.45 0.25 -3.48
C VAL A 224 -4.70 -0.91 -2.51
N GLY A 225 -3.90 -1.97 -2.58
CA GLY A 225 -3.97 -3.08 -1.63
C GLY A 225 -3.82 -2.65 -0.17
N TYR A 226 -2.87 -1.75 0.10
CA TYR A 226 -2.72 -1.16 1.44
C TYR A 226 -3.97 -0.38 1.88
N MET A 227 -4.56 0.41 0.99
CA MET A 227 -5.80 1.15 1.27
C MET A 227 -7.00 0.25 1.55
N LEU A 228 -7.06 -0.93 0.89
CA LEU A 228 -8.07 -1.95 1.15
C LEU A 228 -7.79 -2.77 2.43
N GLY A 229 -6.66 -2.52 3.09
CA GLY A 229 -6.35 -3.08 4.39
C GLY A 229 -5.26 -4.15 4.41
N ALA A 230 -4.54 -4.38 3.32
CA ALA A 230 -3.31 -5.16 3.36
C ALA A 230 -2.27 -4.46 4.23
N ARG A 231 -1.57 -5.22 5.08
CA ARG A 231 -0.50 -4.70 5.94
C ARG A 231 0.86 -5.34 5.65
N VAL A 232 0.88 -6.42 4.91
CA VAL A 232 2.08 -7.02 4.35
C VAL A 232 2.02 -6.87 2.83
N LEU A 233 3.06 -6.29 2.23
CA LEU A 233 3.17 -6.07 0.79
C LEU A 233 4.43 -6.78 0.30
N GLU A 234 4.26 -7.84 -0.49
CA GLU A 234 5.34 -8.60 -1.09
C GLU A 234 5.44 -8.26 -2.59
N LYS A 235 6.62 -7.88 -3.04
CA LYS A 235 6.92 -7.56 -4.44
C LYS A 235 8.24 -8.21 -4.86
N HIS A 236 8.27 -8.79 -6.05
CA HIS A 236 9.53 -9.25 -6.64
C HIS A 236 10.51 -8.10 -6.83
N PHE A 237 11.80 -8.40 -6.58
CA PHE A 237 12.86 -7.41 -6.59
C PHE A 237 14.06 -7.87 -7.41
N THR A 238 14.62 -6.96 -8.20
CA THR A 238 15.82 -7.20 -9.01
C THR A 238 16.69 -5.96 -9.13
N LEU A 239 17.95 -6.14 -9.43
CA LEU A 239 18.86 -5.04 -9.81
C LEU A 239 18.84 -4.75 -11.31
N ASN A 240 18.37 -5.69 -12.14
CA ASN A 240 18.37 -5.52 -13.58
C ASN A 240 17.29 -6.38 -14.26
N HIS A 241 16.35 -5.74 -14.94
CA HIS A 241 15.30 -6.42 -15.70
C HIS A 241 15.81 -7.28 -16.86
N ALA A 242 17.00 -6.97 -17.39
CA ALA A 242 17.60 -7.71 -18.52
C ALA A 242 18.38 -8.96 -18.10
N TRP A 243 18.48 -9.26 -16.80
CA TRP A 243 19.12 -10.48 -16.36
C TRP A 243 18.31 -11.71 -16.76
N LYS A 244 19.00 -12.81 -17.00
CA LYS A 244 18.37 -14.09 -17.35
C LYS A 244 17.55 -14.62 -16.17
N GLY A 245 16.28 -14.94 -16.41
CA GLY A 245 15.37 -15.48 -15.40
C GLY A 245 13.95 -15.02 -15.64
N SER A 246 12.97 -15.80 -15.20
CA SER A 246 11.54 -15.55 -15.44
C SER A 246 11.00 -14.33 -14.70
N ASP A 247 11.60 -13.97 -13.55
CA ASP A 247 11.01 -13.05 -12.60
C ASP A 247 11.54 -11.61 -12.72
N HIS A 248 12.66 -11.43 -13.43
CA HIS A 248 13.30 -10.11 -13.53
C HIS A 248 12.43 -9.06 -14.23
N ALA A 249 11.73 -9.43 -15.30
CA ALA A 249 11.05 -8.47 -16.18
C ALA A 249 9.95 -7.67 -15.46
N PHE A 250 9.19 -8.28 -14.53
CA PHE A 250 8.11 -7.64 -13.78
C PHE A 250 8.52 -7.21 -12.37
N SER A 251 9.71 -7.60 -11.89
CA SER A 251 10.24 -7.23 -10.57
C SER A 251 10.41 -5.72 -10.43
N LEU A 252 10.34 -5.22 -9.21
CA LEU A 252 10.75 -3.84 -8.92
C LEU A 252 12.28 -3.72 -8.96
N MET A 253 12.78 -2.67 -9.56
CA MET A 253 14.17 -2.21 -9.39
C MET A 253 14.28 -1.31 -8.14
N PRO A 254 15.50 -0.98 -7.67
CA PRO A 254 15.70 -0.18 -6.45
C PRO A 254 14.90 1.11 -6.40
N GLU A 255 14.81 1.85 -7.51
CA GLU A 255 14.02 3.08 -7.56
C GLU A 255 12.52 2.83 -7.36
N GLY A 256 11.98 1.74 -7.94
CA GLY A 256 10.57 1.34 -7.75
C GLY A 256 10.28 0.94 -6.31
N LEU A 257 11.15 0.12 -5.72
CA LEU A 257 11.00 -0.33 -4.33
C LEU A 257 11.10 0.86 -3.35
N ARG A 258 12.07 1.75 -3.53
CA ARG A 258 12.24 2.95 -2.69
C ARG A 258 11.00 3.85 -2.75
N ARG A 259 10.42 4.05 -3.95
CA ARG A 259 9.18 4.83 -4.09
C ARG A 259 8.01 4.15 -3.41
N LEU A 260 7.85 2.84 -3.57
CA LEU A 260 6.78 2.07 -2.91
C LEU A 260 6.85 2.21 -1.39
N VAL A 261 8.03 1.95 -0.81
CA VAL A 261 8.24 2.05 0.66
C VAL A 261 7.96 3.46 1.15
N ARG A 262 8.52 4.47 0.47
CA ARG A 262 8.27 5.89 0.80
C ARG A 262 6.79 6.22 0.83
N ASP A 263 6.07 5.82 -0.22
CA ASP A 263 4.68 6.22 -0.39
C ASP A 263 3.78 5.47 0.60
N LEU A 264 4.01 4.18 0.85
CA LEU A 264 3.32 3.42 1.89
C LEU A 264 3.49 4.03 3.29
N ARG A 265 4.69 4.51 3.62
CA ARG A 265 4.97 5.16 4.92
C ARG A 265 4.32 6.54 5.06
N ARG A 266 4.00 7.22 3.96
CA ARG A 266 3.34 8.54 3.96
C ARG A 266 1.82 8.46 4.00
N VAL A 267 1.23 7.34 3.58
CA VAL A 267 -0.23 7.20 3.52
C VAL A 267 -0.91 7.49 4.86
N PRO A 268 -0.47 6.96 6.03
CA PRO A 268 -1.11 7.26 7.31
C PRO A 268 -1.19 8.76 7.62
N ASP A 269 -0.11 9.50 7.39
CA ASP A 269 -0.07 10.95 7.61
C ASP A 269 -0.99 11.69 6.63
N ALA A 270 -1.02 11.24 5.36
CA ALA A 270 -1.84 11.85 4.32
C ALA A 270 -3.34 11.61 4.51
N LEU A 271 -3.73 10.50 5.14
CA LEU A 271 -5.13 10.20 5.46
C LEU A 271 -5.70 11.15 6.51
N GLY A 272 -4.89 11.59 7.47
CA GLY A 272 -5.33 12.46 8.54
C GLY A 272 -6.46 11.86 9.39
N ASP A 273 -7.27 12.74 9.99
CA ASP A 273 -8.38 12.37 10.89
C ASP A 273 -9.79 12.49 10.24
N GLY A 274 -9.85 12.84 8.95
CA GLY A 274 -11.12 13.01 8.21
C GLY A 274 -11.91 14.27 8.56
N VAL A 275 -11.42 15.12 9.45
CA VAL A 275 -12.10 16.36 9.82
C VAL A 275 -11.71 17.49 8.88
N LYS A 276 -12.67 18.03 8.11
CA LYS A 276 -12.41 19.19 7.24
C LYS A 276 -12.33 20.47 8.07
N ARG A 277 -11.15 21.09 8.05
CA ARG A 277 -10.86 22.36 8.71
C ARG A 277 -9.82 23.16 7.92
N PRO A 278 -9.82 24.51 8.05
CA PRO A 278 -8.72 25.31 7.52
C PRO A 278 -7.39 24.93 8.19
N LEU A 279 -6.32 24.91 7.41
CA LEU A 279 -4.96 24.68 7.91
C LEU A 279 -4.20 26.01 7.98
N PRO A 280 -3.27 26.20 8.92
CA PRO A 280 -2.43 27.41 9.00
C PRO A 280 -1.67 27.71 7.71
N SER A 281 -1.30 26.68 6.94
CA SER A 281 -0.64 26.84 5.64
C SER A 281 -1.55 27.42 4.55
N GLU A 282 -2.88 27.40 4.73
CA GLU A 282 -3.87 27.93 3.79
C GLU A 282 -4.19 29.40 4.04
N GLU A 283 -3.81 30.01 5.18
CA GLU A 283 -4.15 31.38 5.56
C GLU A 283 -3.76 32.41 4.48
N ARG A 284 -2.49 32.46 4.07
CA ARG A 284 -2.00 33.41 3.06
C ARG A 284 -2.64 33.21 1.67
N PRO A 285 -2.75 31.98 1.14
CA PRO A 285 -3.50 31.74 -0.10
C PRO A 285 -4.96 32.16 0.00
N LEU A 286 -5.63 31.89 1.12
CA LEU A 286 -7.04 32.25 1.34
C LEU A 286 -7.22 33.76 1.45
N GLU A 287 -6.36 34.48 2.20
CA GLU A 287 -6.38 35.93 2.30
C GLU A 287 -6.21 36.56 0.92
N LYS A 288 -5.23 36.14 0.11
CA LYS A 288 -4.95 36.70 -1.22
C LYS A 288 -6.02 36.36 -2.27
N MET A 289 -6.52 35.12 -2.29
CA MET A 289 -7.38 34.60 -3.37
C MET A 289 -8.83 34.44 -2.98
N GLY A 290 -9.15 34.49 -1.70
CA GLY A 290 -10.51 34.49 -1.20
C GLY A 290 -11.32 35.69 -1.68
N LYS A 291 -12.61 35.66 -1.51
CA LYS A 291 -13.55 36.69 -1.99
C LYS A 291 -14.29 37.31 -0.85
N LYS A 292 -14.44 38.63 -0.93
CA LYS A 292 -15.36 39.43 -0.11
C LYS A 292 -16.34 40.17 -1.02
N LEU A 293 -17.43 40.65 -0.46
CA LEU A 293 -18.39 41.51 -1.15
C LEU A 293 -17.92 42.96 -1.15
N VAL A 294 -17.95 43.57 -2.31
CA VAL A 294 -17.62 44.99 -2.50
C VAL A 294 -18.63 45.65 -3.43
N ALA A 295 -18.73 46.98 -3.38
CA ALA A 295 -19.51 47.75 -4.33
C ALA A 295 -18.90 47.60 -5.76
N ALA A 296 -19.74 47.25 -6.74
CA ALA A 296 -19.31 47.10 -8.15
C ALA A 296 -19.00 48.45 -8.84
N ARG A 297 -19.58 49.51 -8.30
CA ARG A 297 -19.51 50.92 -8.79
C ARG A 297 -19.81 51.86 -7.63
N ASP A 298 -19.71 53.16 -7.88
CA ASP A 298 -20.17 54.17 -6.93
C ASP A 298 -21.67 54.08 -6.75
N LEU A 299 -22.11 54.02 -5.51
CA LEU A 299 -23.52 53.91 -5.09
C LEU A 299 -23.86 55.05 -4.10
N PRO A 300 -24.89 55.89 -4.37
CA PRO A 300 -25.26 56.98 -3.48
C PRO A 300 -25.94 56.50 -2.20
N ALA A 301 -25.91 57.31 -1.14
CA ALA A 301 -26.76 57.06 0.03
C ALA A 301 -28.24 56.93 -0.34
N GLY A 302 -28.96 56.02 0.30
CA GLY A 302 -30.35 55.75 0.01
C GLY A 302 -30.61 54.89 -1.23
N HIS A 303 -29.58 54.42 -1.92
CA HIS A 303 -29.70 53.48 -3.05
C HIS A 303 -30.19 52.11 -2.54
N VAL A 304 -31.17 51.52 -3.23
CA VAL A 304 -31.66 50.17 -2.97
C VAL A 304 -30.82 49.19 -3.74
N LEU A 305 -30.12 48.30 -3.05
CA LEU A 305 -29.20 47.33 -3.65
C LEU A 305 -29.93 46.33 -4.55
N GLY A 306 -29.51 46.31 -5.83
CA GLY A 306 -30.01 45.36 -6.83
C GLY A 306 -28.96 44.39 -7.32
N PRO A 307 -29.36 43.41 -8.16
CA PRO A 307 -28.41 42.51 -8.79
C PRO A 307 -27.35 43.31 -9.61
N GLY A 308 -26.06 43.01 -9.35
CA GLY A 308 -24.94 43.68 -10.03
C GLY A 308 -24.39 44.93 -9.34
N ASP A 309 -25.02 45.44 -8.26
CA ASP A 309 -24.48 46.53 -7.48
C ASP A 309 -23.35 46.08 -6.55
N ILE A 310 -23.41 44.82 -6.11
CA ILE A 310 -22.43 44.19 -5.24
C ILE A 310 -21.80 43.01 -5.99
N VAL A 311 -20.49 42.89 -5.90
CA VAL A 311 -19.69 41.83 -6.56
C VAL A 311 -18.70 41.23 -5.58
N ALA A 312 -18.33 39.97 -5.86
CA ALA A 312 -17.31 39.28 -5.10
C ALA A 312 -15.89 39.56 -5.68
N ARG A 313 -15.00 40.16 -4.87
CA ARG A 313 -13.60 40.44 -5.26
C ARG A 313 -12.62 39.97 -4.22
N SER A 314 -11.36 39.76 -4.64
CA SER A 314 -10.22 39.50 -3.75
C SER A 314 -9.52 40.84 -3.39
N PRO A 315 -8.78 40.89 -2.28
CA PRO A 315 -8.51 39.85 -1.26
C PRO A 315 -9.63 39.74 -0.21
N VAL A 316 -9.51 38.76 0.72
CA VAL A 316 -10.33 38.69 1.92
C VAL A 316 -9.57 39.37 3.05
N ASP A 317 -9.74 40.70 3.15
CA ASP A 317 -9.12 41.55 4.20
C ASP A 317 -10.15 42.42 4.94
N GLY A 318 -11.45 42.15 4.73
CA GLY A 318 -12.60 42.85 5.30
C GLY A 318 -13.87 42.45 4.58
N GLY A 319 -14.95 43.22 4.73
CA GLY A 319 -16.23 43.04 4.05
C GLY A 319 -16.96 41.75 4.43
N LEU A 320 -18.13 41.53 3.82
CA LEU A 320 -18.93 40.30 4.00
C LEU A 320 -18.46 39.20 3.05
N PRO A 321 -18.56 37.93 3.47
CA PRO A 321 -18.32 36.81 2.57
C PRO A 321 -19.40 36.72 1.48
N PRO A 322 -19.08 36.16 0.28
CA PRO A 322 -20.00 36.14 -0.87
C PRO A 322 -21.35 35.48 -0.60
N TYR A 323 -21.45 34.54 0.32
CA TYR A 323 -22.72 33.88 0.65
C TYR A 323 -23.71 34.75 1.38
N GLU A 324 -23.28 35.96 1.83
CA GLU A 324 -24.16 36.94 2.45
C GLU A 324 -24.84 37.89 1.42
N LEU A 325 -24.55 37.74 0.13
CA LEU A 325 -25.08 38.64 -0.91
C LEU A 325 -26.60 38.76 -0.89
N ASP A 326 -27.29 37.63 -0.79
CA ASP A 326 -28.77 37.63 -0.78
C ASP A 326 -29.36 38.40 0.42
N GLY A 327 -28.62 38.44 1.53
CA GLY A 327 -28.99 39.23 2.70
C GLY A 327 -28.86 40.74 2.50
N LEU A 328 -28.14 41.21 1.48
CA LEU A 328 -27.97 42.62 1.12
C LEU A 328 -28.94 43.10 0.03
N LEU A 329 -29.34 42.23 -0.88
CA LEU A 329 -30.23 42.61 -1.99
C LEU A 329 -31.58 43.11 -1.47
N GLY A 330 -32.05 44.23 -2.07
CA GLY A 330 -33.28 44.92 -1.68
C GLY A 330 -33.13 45.84 -0.46
N ARG A 331 -31.99 45.83 0.23
CA ARG A 331 -31.73 46.78 1.33
C ARG A 331 -31.32 48.16 0.81
N ARG A 332 -31.54 49.17 1.61
CA ARG A 332 -31.17 50.57 1.32
C ARG A 332 -29.85 50.91 1.99
N LEU A 333 -28.93 51.57 1.23
CA LEU A 333 -27.67 52.08 1.78
C LEU A 333 -27.94 53.27 2.74
N GLY A 334 -27.33 53.20 3.94
CA GLY A 334 -27.33 54.29 4.91
C GLY A 334 -26.41 55.48 4.55
N HIS A 335 -25.36 55.20 3.81
CA HIS A 335 -24.33 56.15 3.31
C HIS A 335 -23.81 55.75 1.94
N PRO A 336 -23.12 56.63 1.21
CA PRO A 336 -22.60 56.28 -0.11
C PRO A 336 -21.42 55.30 -0.04
N LEU A 337 -21.31 54.38 -1.02
CA LEU A 337 -20.19 53.51 -1.22
C LEU A 337 -19.48 53.86 -2.53
N VAL A 338 -18.16 53.83 -2.55
CA VAL A 338 -17.37 53.95 -3.80
C VAL A 338 -17.08 52.57 -4.38
N SER A 339 -16.76 52.53 -5.66
CA SER A 339 -16.34 51.29 -6.32
C SER A 339 -15.23 50.60 -5.57
N ASP A 340 -15.30 49.28 -5.43
CA ASP A 340 -14.36 48.40 -4.69
C ASP A 340 -14.36 48.58 -3.17
N GLN A 341 -15.21 49.44 -2.62
CA GLN A 341 -15.37 49.55 -1.18
C GLN A 341 -16.09 48.31 -0.62
N ASP A 342 -15.57 47.82 0.52
CA ASP A 342 -16.17 46.73 1.27
C ASP A 342 -17.63 47.10 1.68
N ILE A 343 -18.49 46.09 1.69
CA ILE A 343 -19.85 46.23 2.23
C ILE A 343 -20.03 45.27 3.39
N THR A 344 -20.72 45.82 4.44
CA THR A 344 -21.11 45.10 5.65
C THR A 344 -22.61 45.31 5.90
N PHE A 345 -23.17 44.62 6.89
CA PHE A 345 -24.55 44.86 7.29
C PHE A 345 -24.75 46.20 8.02
N GLU A 346 -23.66 46.87 8.45
CA GLU A 346 -23.69 48.20 9.05
C GLU A 346 -23.91 49.30 8.01
N ASP A 347 -23.59 49.03 6.74
CA ASP A 347 -23.75 49.98 5.63
C ASP A 347 -25.18 50.06 5.12
N VAL A 348 -26.08 49.17 5.55
CA VAL A 348 -27.48 49.10 5.11
C VAL A 348 -28.45 49.31 6.24
N GLU A 349 -29.63 49.86 5.92
CA GLU A 349 -30.69 50.09 6.89
C GLU A 349 -31.18 48.76 7.52
N PRO A 350 -31.50 48.72 8.84
CA PRO A 350 -32.08 47.57 9.52
C PRO A 350 -33.38 47.07 8.85
N VAL A 351 -33.64 45.75 8.88
CA VAL A 351 -34.84 45.14 8.27
C VAL A 351 -36.15 45.67 8.90
N GLU A 352 -36.13 46.06 10.15
CA GLU A 352 -37.31 46.57 10.87
C GLU A 352 -37.81 47.96 10.37
N GLU A 353 -36.93 48.80 9.82
CA GLU A 353 -37.34 50.12 9.28
C GLU A 353 -37.99 50.03 7.90
N LEU A 354 -37.76 48.98 7.13
CA LEU A 354 -38.40 48.76 5.82
C LEU A 354 -39.89 48.38 5.95
N ALA A 355 -40.26 47.66 7.01
CA ALA A 355 -41.63 47.27 7.29
C ALA A 355 -42.49 48.46 7.76
N ALA A 356 -41.90 49.45 8.45
CA ALA A 356 -42.64 50.62 8.97
C ALA A 356 -42.97 51.67 7.87
N ARG A 357 -42.14 51.80 6.82
CA ARG A 357 -42.38 52.75 5.72
C ARG A 357 -43.33 52.26 4.63
N GLY A 358 -43.57 50.90 4.54
CA GLY A 358 -44.52 50.31 3.60
C GLY A 358 -46.02 50.47 3.98
N VAL A 359 -46.33 50.92 5.21
CA VAL A 359 -47.68 51.09 5.70
C VAL A 359 -48.21 52.55 5.55
N GLU A 360 -47.36 53.52 5.22
CA GLU A 360 -47.76 54.93 5.07
C GLU A 360 -48.09 55.34 3.60
N GLN A 361 -48.05 54.43 2.62
CA GLN A 361 -48.38 54.70 1.22
C GLN A 361 -49.41 53.70 0.65
N ALA A 362 -50.39 53.26 1.40
CA ALA A 362 -51.54 52.52 0.89
C ALA A 362 -52.87 53.25 1.25
#